data_06f46b76fd7f72132031cd7c1fbcc657
#
_entry.id   06f46b76fd7f72132031cd7c1fbcc657
#
_cell.length_a   1.000
_cell.length_b   1.000
_cell.length_c   1.000
_cell.angle_alpha   90.00
_cell.angle_beta   90.00
_cell.angle_gamma   90.00
#
_symmetry.space_group_name_H-M   'P 1'
#
loop_
_entity.id
_entity.type
_entity.pdbx_description
1 polymer ?
#
loop_
_entity_poly.entity_id
_entity_poly.type
_entity_poly.pdbx_seq_one_letter_code
_entity_poly.pdbx_strand_id
1 'polypeptide(L)'
;MSDSLIADKLPLIKKKFVDNQYSDLMPDEYQLQRKVADETAQDFVIKDTAFTTVTVNKNWQTAVHTDKGDFDKGFGNLVVLREGRYEGGYFVIPQWAVAFDMQNCDLLLCDVHQWHGNTPIT
;
A
#
# COMPACT_ATOMS: atom_id res chain seq x y z
N MET A 1 -11.47 14.13 -7.16
CA MET A 1 -11.74 12.68 -7.12
C MET A 1 -13.06 12.44 -6.43
N SER A 2 -13.86 11.52 -6.93
CA SER A 2 -15.14 11.18 -6.31
C SER A 2 -14.92 10.16 -5.18
N ASP A 3 -15.36 10.48 -3.96
CA ASP A 3 -15.29 9.57 -2.81
C ASP A 3 -16.12 8.31 -3.06
N SER A 4 -17.23 8.43 -3.81
CA SER A 4 -18.09 7.30 -4.17
C SER A 4 -17.34 6.29 -5.06
N LEU A 5 -16.50 6.76 -6.01
CA LEU A 5 -15.70 5.88 -6.86
C LEU A 5 -14.67 5.09 -6.05
N ILE A 6 -14.08 5.71 -5.04
CA ILE A 6 -13.17 5.02 -4.12
C ILE A 6 -13.94 4.00 -3.31
N ALA A 7 -15.07 4.38 -2.73
CA ALA A 7 -15.90 3.49 -1.92
C ALA A 7 -16.36 2.28 -2.74
N ASP A 8 -16.72 2.47 -4.01
CA ASP A 8 -17.14 1.39 -4.92
C ASP A 8 -16.00 0.40 -5.21
N LYS A 9 -14.75 0.88 -5.24
CA LYS A 9 -13.57 0.04 -5.51
C LYS A 9 -12.97 -0.60 -4.27
N LEU A 10 -13.13 -0.02 -3.09
CA LEU A 10 -12.59 -0.56 -1.84
C LEU A 10 -13.01 -2.00 -1.55
N PRO A 11 -14.26 -2.43 -1.79
CA PRO A 11 -14.64 -3.83 -1.61
C PRO A 11 -13.86 -4.80 -2.51
N LEU A 12 -13.41 -4.35 -3.69
CA LEU A 12 -12.63 -5.17 -4.62
C LEU A 12 -11.23 -5.46 -4.09
N ILE A 13 -10.68 -4.61 -3.23
CA ILE A 13 -9.35 -4.78 -2.65
C ILE A 13 -9.34 -5.92 -1.64
N LYS A 14 -10.47 -6.22 -1.01
CA LYS A 14 -10.56 -7.26 0.02
C LYS A 14 -9.46 -7.11 1.07
N LYS A 15 -9.61 -6.14 1.95
CA LYS A 15 -8.60 -5.80 2.98
C LYS A 15 -8.07 -7.02 3.73
N LYS A 16 -8.92 -8.00 4.00
CA LYS A 16 -8.50 -9.24 4.66
C LYS A 16 -7.61 -10.10 3.76
N PHE A 17 -7.82 -10.06 2.44
CA PHE A 17 -6.94 -10.74 1.49
C PHE A 17 -5.53 -10.13 1.52
N VAL A 18 -5.42 -8.80 1.51
CA VAL A 18 -4.13 -8.09 1.63
C VAL A 18 -3.46 -8.45 2.95
N ASP A 19 -4.19 -8.43 4.05
CA ASP A 19 -3.70 -8.80 5.36
C ASP A 19 -3.17 -10.24 5.39
N ASN A 20 -3.89 -11.19 4.80
CA ASN A 20 -3.47 -12.57 4.71
C ASN A 20 -2.20 -12.74 3.86
N GLN A 21 -2.10 -12.03 2.73
CA GLN A 21 -0.89 -12.06 1.90
C GLN A 21 0.33 -11.50 2.65
N TYR A 22 0.16 -10.42 3.39
CA TYR A 22 1.21 -9.87 4.21
C TYR A 22 1.69 -10.89 5.26
N SER A 23 0.75 -11.53 5.95
CA SER A 23 1.06 -12.58 6.93
C SER A 23 1.81 -13.75 6.31
N ASP A 24 1.43 -14.17 5.11
CA ASP A 24 2.03 -15.33 4.43
C ASP A 24 3.43 -15.01 3.87
N LEU A 25 3.60 -13.82 3.30
CA LEU A 25 4.84 -13.43 2.62
C LEU A 25 5.91 -12.92 3.57
N MET A 26 5.52 -12.19 4.61
CA MET A 26 6.43 -11.55 5.56
C MET A 26 5.93 -11.79 7.00
N PRO A 27 5.97 -13.05 7.47
CA PRO A 27 5.34 -13.42 8.75
C PRO A 27 5.96 -12.70 9.97
N ASP A 28 7.25 -12.50 10.00
CA ASP A 28 7.91 -11.88 11.15
C ASP A 28 7.53 -10.40 11.28
N GLU A 29 7.59 -9.66 10.19
CA GLU A 29 7.21 -8.24 10.14
C GLU A 29 5.71 -8.08 10.38
N TYR A 30 4.90 -8.99 9.83
CA TYR A 30 3.46 -9.01 10.07
C TYR A 30 3.15 -9.17 11.56
N GLN A 31 3.81 -10.09 12.25
CA GLN A 31 3.57 -10.33 13.67
C GLN A 31 3.90 -9.10 14.52
N LEU A 32 4.98 -8.41 14.21
CA LEU A 32 5.33 -7.17 14.91
C LEU A 32 4.27 -6.09 14.69
N GLN A 33 3.79 -5.93 13.47
CA GLN A 33 2.76 -4.94 13.15
C GLN A 33 1.40 -5.34 13.73
N ARG A 34 1.05 -6.61 13.68
CA ARG A 34 -0.19 -7.13 14.27
C ARG A 34 -0.24 -6.89 15.78
N LYS A 35 0.87 -7.07 16.46
CA LYS A 35 0.97 -6.78 17.90
C LYS A 35 0.64 -5.33 18.20
N VAL A 36 1.18 -4.40 17.43
CA VAL A 36 0.88 -2.97 17.59
C VAL A 36 -0.61 -2.70 17.34
N ALA A 37 -1.18 -3.30 16.30
CA ALA A 37 -2.60 -3.17 16.02
C ALA A 37 -3.48 -3.72 17.16
N ASP A 38 -3.12 -4.86 17.73
CA ASP A 38 -3.84 -5.46 18.87
C ASP A 38 -3.77 -4.61 20.14
N GLU A 39 -2.68 -3.87 20.32
CA GLU A 39 -2.47 -2.95 21.45
C GLU A 39 -3.08 -1.55 21.20
N THR A 40 -3.53 -1.26 20.00
CA THR A 40 -4.16 0.01 19.61
C THR A 40 -5.66 -0.05 19.90
N ALA A 41 -6.26 1.11 20.25
CA ALA A 41 -7.72 1.21 20.40
C ALA A 41 -8.42 0.71 19.12
N GLN A 42 -9.33 -0.24 19.28
CA GLN A 42 -9.92 -0.97 18.14
C GLN A 42 -10.72 -0.08 17.18
N ASP A 43 -11.20 1.07 17.64
CA ASP A 43 -11.86 2.06 16.78
C ASP A 43 -10.92 2.64 15.72
N PHE A 44 -9.60 2.56 15.92
CA PHE A 44 -8.59 3.04 15.00
C PHE A 44 -7.96 1.92 14.16
N VAL A 45 -8.43 0.69 14.29
CA VAL A 45 -7.91 -0.47 13.56
C VAL A 45 -8.93 -0.94 12.55
N ILE A 46 -8.46 -1.23 11.33
CA ILE A 46 -9.32 -1.89 10.34
C ILE A 46 -9.56 -3.32 10.83
N LYS A 47 -10.82 -3.64 11.07
CA LYS A 47 -11.25 -4.87 11.72
C LYS A 47 -10.54 -6.10 11.14
N ASP A 48 -10.02 -6.92 12.03
CA ASP A 48 -9.35 -8.20 11.72
C ASP A 48 -8.11 -8.07 10.82
N THR A 49 -7.44 -6.91 10.83
CA THR A 49 -6.20 -6.68 10.09
C THR A 49 -5.12 -6.05 10.96
N ALA A 50 -3.89 -6.03 10.42
CA ALA A 50 -2.77 -5.31 11.03
C ALA A 50 -2.73 -3.82 10.65
N PHE A 51 -3.76 -3.31 9.97
CA PHE A 51 -3.78 -1.96 9.40
C PHE A 51 -4.66 -1.00 10.20
N THR A 52 -4.21 0.25 10.28
CA THR A 52 -4.96 1.36 10.88
C THR A 52 -5.38 2.39 9.84
N THR A 53 -4.77 2.38 8.66
CA THR A 53 -4.97 3.42 7.66
C THR A 53 -4.96 2.82 6.25
N VAL A 54 -5.86 3.32 5.41
CA VAL A 54 -5.83 3.11 3.96
C VAL A 54 -5.75 4.47 3.30
N THR A 55 -4.67 4.69 2.55
CA THR A 55 -4.50 5.91 1.75
C THR A 55 -4.79 5.58 0.28
N VAL A 56 -5.59 6.41 -0.36
CA VAL A 56 -5.95 6.23 -1.77
C VAL A 56 -5.43 7.41 -2.58
N ASN A 57 -4.59 7.13 -3.57
CA ASN A 57 -4.10 8.10 -4.55
C ASN A 57 -4.70 7.77 -5.91
N LYS A 58 -5.42 8.71 -6.50
CA LYS A 58 -6.01 8.53 -7.84
C LYS A 58 -5.29 9.40 -8.85
N ASN A 59 -4.65 8.75 -9.84
CA ASN A 59 -3.97 9.44 -10.95
C ASN A 59 -2.98 10.51 -10.48
N TRP A 60 -2.36 10.27 -9.34
CA TRP A 60 -1.46 11.23 -8.70
C TRP A 60 -0.01 10.78 -8.84
N GLN A 61 0.80 11.66 -9.42
CA GLN A 61 2.24 11.46 -9.42
C GLN A 61 2.80 11.87 -8.05
N THR A 62 3.43 10.92 -7.38
CA THR A 62 4.08 11.16 -6.10
C THR A 62 5.56 11.39 -6.32
N ALA A 63 6.08 12.53 -5.87
CA ALA A 63 7.51 12.79 -5.85
C ALA A 63 8.22 11.74 -4.97
N VAL A 64 9.50 11.54 -5.21
CA VAL A 64 10.31 10.63 -4.40
C VAL A 64 10.33 11.11 -2.96
N HIS A 65 9.97 10.24 -2.02
CA HIS A 65 9.81 10.54 -0.60
C HIS A 65 10.00 9.29 0.25
N THR A 66 9.95 9.46 1.56
CA THR A 66 9.87 8.37 2.54
C THR A 66 8.61 8.55 3.39
N ASP A 67 8.01 7.45 3.83
CA ASP A 67 6.83 7.49 4.71
C ASP A 67 7.28 7.43 6.17
N LYS A 68 7.68 8.56 6.71
CA LYS A 68 8.29 8.66 8.04
C LYS A 68 7.35 8.31 9.19
N GLY A 69 6.05 8.43 8.99
CA GLY A 69 5.04 8.14 10.01
C GLY A 69 4.62 6.68 10.08
N ASP A 70 5.05 5.85 9.13
CA ASP A 70 4.70 4.44 9.10
C ASP A 70 5.49 3.64 10.16
N PHE A 71 4.92 2.50 10.55
CA PHE A 71 5.56 1.60 11.50
C PHE A 71 6.91 1.09 10.95
N ASP A 72 7.98 1.35 11.67
CA ASP A 72 9.35 1.16 11.19
C ASP A 72 9.79 -0.30 11.08
N LYS A 73 9.09 -1.22 11.72
CA LYS A 73 9.40 -2.66 11.70
C LYS A 73 8.49 -3.46 10.77
N GLY A 74 7.56 -2.79 10.07
CA GLY A 74 6.64 -3.39 9.13
C GLY A 74 6.89 -2.94 7.71
N PHE A 75 6.05 -3.41 6.79
CA PHE A 75 6.09 -3.02 5.38
C PHE A 75 4.84 -2.23 4.99
N GLY A 76 5.03 -1.28 4.08
CA GLY A 76 3.92 -0.69 3.34
C GLY A 76 3.32 -1.73 2.38
N ASN A 77 2.00 -1.75 2.29
CA ASN A 77 1.27 -2.63 1.39
C ASN A 77 0.61 -1.76 0.33
N LEU A 78 1.05 -1.91 -0.92
CA LEU A 78 0.56 -1.13 -2.05
C LEU A 78 -0.23 -2.03 -2.99
N VAL A 79 -1.46 -1.63 -3.29
CA VAL A 79 -2.30 -2.28 -4.29
C VAL A 79 -2.62 -1.29 -5.38
N VAL A 80 -2.47 -1.69 -6.63
CA VAL A 80 -2.80 -0.86 -7.79
C VAL A 80 -4.13 -1.30 -8.38
N LEU A 81 -5.03 -0.33 -8.56
CA LEU A 81 -6.26 -0.51 -9.32
C LEU A 81 -6.13 0.25 -10.63
N ARG A 82 -6.07 -0.49 -11.72
CA ARG A 82 -5.92 0.07 -13.08
C ARG A 82 -7.24 0.02 -13.82
N GLU A 83 -7.52 1.11 -14.52
CA GLU A 83 -8.70 1.21 -15.39
C GLU A 83 -8.34 2.04 -16.62
N GLY A 84 -8.73 1.55 -17.80
CA GLY A 84 -8.42 2.20 -19.05
C GLY A 84 -6.99 1.97 -19.52
N ARG A 85 -6.57 2.79 -20.49
CA ARG A 85 -5.22 2.75 -21.07
C ARG A 85 -4.44 3.97 -20.64
N TYR A 86 -3.23 3.76 -20.17
CA TYR A 86 -2.27 4.82 -19.86
C TYR A 86 -0.86 4.23 -19.88
N GLU A 87 0.12 5.10 -19.91
CA GLU A 87 1.53 4.74 -19.78
C GLU A 87 2.14 5.39 -18.54
N GLY A 88 3.24 4.84 -18.06
CA GLY A 88 3.90 5.34 -16.87
C GLY A 88 3.22 4.90 -15.58
N GLY A 89 3.37 5.69 -14.53
CA GLY A 89 2.88 5.34 -13.21
C GLY A 89 3.65 4.20 -12.57
N TYR A 90 4.90 3.97 -13.00
CA TYR A 90 5.75 2.94 -12.42
C TYR A 90 6.12 3.30 -10.99
N PHE A 91 6.03 2.34 -10.09
CA PHE A 91 6.55 2.49 -8.74
C PHE A 91 8.07 2.34 -8.77
N VAL A 92 8.79 3.31 -8.26
CA VAL A 92 10.26 3.36 -8.37
C VAL A 92 10.92 3.41 -7.01
N ILE A 93 12.04 2.70 -6.89
CA ILE A 93 12.96 2.78 -5.76
C ILE A 93 14.31 3.20 -6.34
N PRO A 94 14.60 4.52 -6.37
CA PRO A 94 15.80 5.05 -7.08
C PRO A 94 17.11 4.51 -6.55
N GLN A 95 17.21 4.29 -5.24
CA GLN A 95 18.44 3.78 -4.61
C GLN A 95 18.90 2.46 -5.23
N TRP A 96 17.96 1.62 -5.67
CA TRP A 96 18.23 0.31 -6.25
C TRP A 96 18.03 0.28 -7.76
N ALA A 97 17.75 1.44 -8.37
CA ALA A 97 17.48 1.56 -9.80
C ALA A 97 16.38 0.57 -10.27
N VAL A 98 15.33 0.40 -9.47
CA VAL A 98 14.22 -0.52 -9.74
C VAL A 98 12.96 0.26 -10.03
N ALA A 99 12.22 -0.17 -11.06
CA ALA A 99 10.90 0.32 -11.40
C ALA A 99 9.96 -0.88 -11.59
N PHE A 100 8.78 -0.82 -10.98
CA PHE A 100 7.77 -1.86 -11.07
C PHE A 100 6.60 -1.37 -11.93
N ASP A 101 6.30 -2.08 -13.01
CA ASP A 101 5.09 -1.87 -13.78
C ASP A 101 3.94 -2.65 -13.12
N MET A 102 3.36 -2.05 -12.07
CA MET A 102 2.30 -2.66 -11.31
C MET A 102 1.04 -2.83 -12.17
N GLN A 103 0.56 -4.05 -12.25
CA GLN A 103 -0.67 -4.37 -12.99
C GLN A 103 -1.89 -4.30 -12.07
N ASN A 104 -3.08 -4.41 -12.65
CA ASN A 104 -4.32 -4.33 -11.87
C ASN A 104 -4.35 -5.38 -10.77
N CYS A 105 -4.63 -4.97 -9.56
CA CYS A 105 -4.67 -5.80 -8.34
C CYS A 105 -3.34 -6.41 -7.91
N ASP A 106 -2.22 -5.98 -8.48
CA ASP A 106 -0.91 -6.37 -7.94
C ASP A 106 -0.72 -5.81 -6.54
N LEU A 107 -0.12 -6.62 -5.67
CA LEU A 107 0.26 -6.26 -4.32
C LEU A 107 1.77 -6.19 -4.22
N LEU A 108 2.29 -5.07 -3.74
CA LEU A 108 3.71 -4.89 -3.42
C LEU A 108 3.87 -4.65 -1.92
N LEU A 109 4.71 -5.44 -1.29
CA LEU A 109 5.18 -5.20 0.06
C LEU A 109 6.55 -4.51 -0.02
N CYS A 110 6.68 -3.35 0.60
CA CYS A 110 7.86 -2.52 0.48
C CYS A 110 8.19 -1.85 1.81
N ASP A 111 9.48 -1.74 2.10
CA ASP A 111 9.94 -0.86 3.16
C ASP A 111 9.80 0.60 2.71
N VAL A 112 8.69 1.22 3.10
CA VAL A 112 8.33 2.60 2.71
C VAL A 112 9.20 3.67 3.38
N HIS A 113 10.10 3.30 4.28
CA HIS A 113 11.13 4.19 4.80
C HIS A 113 12.28 4.38 3.80
N GLN A 114 12.39 3.53 2.77
CA GLN A 114 13.28 3.75 1.63
C GLN A 114 12.69 4.82 0.71
N TRP A 115 13.54 5.56 0.01
CA TRP A 115 13.11 6.54 -0.99
C TRP A 115 12.35 5.84 -2.11
N HIS A 116 11.13 6.28 -2.35
CA HIS A 116 10.24 5.71 -3.37
C HIS A 116 9.32 6.79 -3.92
N GLY A 117 8.73 6.51 -5.06
CA GLY A 117 7.78 7.39 -5.72
C GLY A 117 7.21 6.71 -6.95
N ASN A 118 6.53 7.46 -7.79
CA ASN A 118 6.04 6.94 -9.05
C ASN A 118 6.30 7.90 -10.21
N THR A 119 6.46 7.32 -11.40
CA THR A 119 6.69 8.09 -12.63
C THR A 119 5.41 8.77 -13.09
N PRO A 120 5.52 9.79 -13.98
CA PRO A 120 4.33 10.41 -14.56
C PRO A 120 3.41 9.42 -15.24
N ILE A 121 2.12 9.71 -15.18
CA ILE A 121 1.08 8.96 -15.90
C ILE A 121 0.67 9.80 -17.12
N THR A 122 0.73 9.19 -18.28
CA THR A 122 0.40 9.87 -19.53
C THR A 122 -0.70 9.18 -20.36
#